data_8b3dacc160bb58c9be6a00a5be693537
#
_entry.id   8b3dacc160bb58c9be6a00a5be693537
#
_cell.length_a   1.000
_cell.length_b   1.000
_cell.length_c   1.000
_cell.angle_alpha   90.00
_cell.angle_beta   90.00
_cell.angle_gamma   90.00
#
_symmetry.space_group_name_H-M   'P 1'
#
loop_
_entity.id
_entity.type
_entity.pdbx_description
1 polymer ?
#
loop_
_entity_poly.entity_id
_entity_poly.type
_entity_poly.pdbx_seq_one_letter_code
_entity_poly.pdbx_strand_id
1 'polypeptide(L)'
;MASAQKSNPGNYFEDFHVGMDIVHATPQTLTEGDIALYRAMAGNRFAQYSSAEFARAAGLPGLAIDPLHAFHVVFGKSVPDISLNAVANLGYADGRFFLPVMPGDTLNTVSKVIGIKENSNGKTGVVWVRTTGTNQRAEPVMSFVRWVMVNKYEMDNPAPEAVVPDLPAAVPASELSGFPDMKTWDMALSGSPYTYDDYAVGEKINHVDGMTVEEAEHQIATRLYQNTAKVHFDAHGQKDSRFGKRLIYGGVVISIARSLAFNGLANAGQMLAINAGSHVSPLFAGDTIYAWSEVLDKATLSDTCGALRLRLVAVKDQDPGAFAYKSDDGKYAGGVLLDFDYWAAIPKR
;
A
#
# COMPACT_ATOMS: atom_id res chain seq x y z
N MET A 1 -26.19 7.95 -35.48
CA MET A 1 -25.30 8.36 -34.37
C MET A 1 -25.32 7.23 -33.37
N ALA A 2 -24.20 6.53 -33.16
CA ALA A 2 -24.11 5.58 -32.06
C ALA A 2 -24.34 6.35 -30.75
N SER A 3 -25.26 5.90 -29.90
CA SER A 3 -25.45 6.52 -28.58
C SER A 3 -24.15 6.44 -27.83
N ALA A 4 -23.63 7.57 -27.36
CA ALA A 4 -22.44 7.58 -26.53
C ALA A 4 -22.65 6.66 -25.32
N GLN A 5 -21.76 5.70 -25.11
CA GLN A 5 -21.84 4.79 -23.99
C GLN A 5 -21.72 5.61 -22.69
N LYS A 6 -22.72 5.51 -21.82
CA LYS A 6 -22.76 6.27 -20.55
C LYS A 6 -21.94 5.64 -19.45
N SER A 7 -21.60 4.35 -19.57
CA SER A 7 -20.79 3.62 -18.62
C SER A 7 -19.29 3.76 -18.95
N ASN A 8 -18.45 3.91 -17.93
CA ASN A 8 -17.00 3.92 -18.10
C ASN A 8 -16.49 2.48 -18.30
N PRO A 9 -15.95 2.12 -19.49
CA PRO A 9 -15.38 0.79 -19.74
C PRO A 9 -13.98 0.62 -19.14
N GLY A 10 -13.37 1.68 -18.61
CA GLY A 10 -11.95 1.75 -18.25
C GLY A 10 -11.06 2.01 -19.46
N ASN A 11 -9.85 2.46 -19.21
CA ASN A 11 -8.86 2.70 -20.25
C ASN A 11 -8.10 1.41 -20.59
N TYR A 12 -7.71 1.30 -21.86
CA TYR A 12 -6.77 0.32 -22.38
C TYR A 12 -5.41 0.96 -22.60
N PHE A 13 -4.40 0.17 -22.96
CA PHE A 13 -3.04 0.65 -23.09
C PHE A 13 -2.90 1.83 -24.06
N GLU A 14 -3.65 1.81 -25.16
CA GLU A 14 -3.67 2.83 -26.22
C GLU A 14 -4.23 4.20 -25.78
N ASP A 15 -5.02 4.21 -24.71
CA ASP A 15 -5.63 5.44 -24.19
C ASP A 15 -4.64 6.28 -23.36
N PHE A 16 -3.48 5.70 -23.01
CA PHE A 16 -2.47 6.38 -22.19
C PHE A 16 -1.36 7.02 -23.03
N HIS A 17 -0.92 8.20 -22.60
CA HIS A 17 0.27 8.86 -23.13
C HIS A 17 1.05 9.56 -21.99
N VAL A 18 2.36 9.67 -22.13
CA VAL A 18 3.20 10.35 -21.14
C VAL A 18 2.78 11.82 -21.00
N GLY A 19 2.67 12.29 -19.76
CA GLY A 19 2.20 13.63 -19.44
C GLY A 19 0.70 13.77 -19.25
N MET A 20 -0.10 12.73 -19.54
CA MET A 20 -1.54 12.71 -19.31
C MET A 20 -1.86 12.89 -17.82
N ASP A 21 -2.68 13.88 -17.50
CA ASP A 21 -3.24 14.07 -16.16
C ASP A 21 -4.66 13.47 -16.12
N ILE A 22 -4.94 12.69 -15.05
CA ILE A 22 -6.21 12.00 -14.85
C ILE A 22 -6.76 12.38 -13.48
N VAL A 23 -7.90 13.09 -13.47
CA VAL A 23 -8.63 13.41 -12.24
C VAL A 23 -9.62 12.28 -11.96
N HIS A 24 -9.46 11.61 -10.83
CA HIS A 24 -10.29 10.46 -10.46
C HIS A 24 -11.56 10.89 -9.72
N ALA A 25 -12.70 10.50 -10.25
CA ALA A 25 -13.98 10.64 -9.56
C ALA A 25 -14.23 9.42 -8.67
N THR A 26 -14.81 9.54 -7.54
CA THR A 26 -15.34 10.68 -6.80
C THR A 26 -14.48 10.96 -5.57
N PRO A 27 -14.50 12.18 -4.98
CA PRO A 27 -13.84 12.40 -3.69
C PRO A 27 -14.49 11.55 -2.60
N GLN A 28 -13.75 11.27 -1.51
CA GLN A 28 -14.26 10.49 -0.38
C GLN A 28 -13.89 11.17 0.94
N THR A 29 -14.90 11.48 1.74
CA THR A 29 -14.70 11.92 3.13
C THR A 29 -14.47 10.71 4.01
N LEU A 30 -13.36 10.69 4.76
CA LEU A 30 -13.05 9.66 5.73
C LEU A 30 -13.59 10.03 7.10
N THR A 31 -14.14 9.07 7.80
CA THR A 31 -14.85 9.26 9.07
C THR A 31 -14.26 8.37 10.17
N GLU A 32 -14.71 8.56 11.42
CA GLU A 32 -14.39 7.63 12.51
C GLU A 32 -14.89 6.20 12.24
N GLY A 33 -15.98 6.06 11.46
CA GLY A 33 -16.47 4.75 11.01
C GLY A 33 -15.48 4.02 10.11
N ASP A 34 -14.80 4.75 9.25
CA ASP A 34 -13.74 4.20 8.39
C ASP A 34 -12.56 3.69 9.23
N ILE A 35 -12.15 4.42 10.27
CA ILE A 35 -11.11 3.97 11.21
C ILE A 35 -11.53 2.66 11.89
N ALA A 36 -12.77 2.58 12.38
CA ALA A 36 -13.26 1.39 13.07
C ALA A 36 -13.30 0.17 12.15
N LEU A 37 -13.79 0.33 10.91
CA LEU A 37 -13.82 -0.73 9.91
C LEU A 37 -12.42 -1.18 9.50
N TYR A 38 -11.53 -0.26 9.17
CA TYR A 38 -10.16 -0.58 8.79
C TYR A 38 -9.43 -1.33 9.90
N ARG A 39 -9.53 -0.84 11.14
CA ARG A 39 -8.93 -1.48 12.31
C ARG A 39 -9.46 -2.90 12.53
N ALA A 40 -10.78 -3.12 12.38
CA ALA A 40 -11.37 -4.45 12.51
C ALA A 40 -10.90 -5.42 11.42
N MET A 41 -10.83 -4.95 10.16
CA MET A 41 -10.42 -5.79 9.03
C MET A 41 -8.92 -6.09 8.99
N ALA A 42 -8.08 -5.09 9.30
CA ALA A 42 -6.63 -5.23 9.25
C ALA A 42 -6.03 -5.80 10.54
N GLY A 43 -6.78 -5.79 11.65
CA GLY A 43 -6.27 -6.17 12.97
C GLY A 43 -5.26 -5.19 13.55
N ASN A 44 -5.31 -3.90 13.14
CA ASN A 44 -4.35 -2.89 13.54
C ASN A 44 -4.42 -2.59 15.05
N ARG A 45 -3.29 -2.73 15.75
CA ARG A 45 -3.14 -2.54 17.20
C ARG A 45 -2.21 -1.39 17.56
N PHE A 46 -1.60 -0.69 16.61
CA PHE A 46 -0.68 0.43 16.90
C PHE A 46 -1.40 1.51 17.71
N ALA A 47 -0.81 1.91 18.84
CA ALA A 47 -1.47 2.74 19.85
C ALA A 47 -2.00 4.07 19.30
N GLN A 48 -1.24 4.75 18.41
CA GLN A 48 -1.63 6.02 17.81
C GLN A 48 -2.83 5.92 16.86
N TYR A 49 -3.19 4.71 16.39
CA TYR A 49 -4.37 4.45 15.55
C TYR A 49 -5.50 3.71 16.30
N SER A 50 -5.25 3.37 17.58
CA SER A 50 -6.19 2.64 18.42
C SER A 50 -6.74 3.45 19.57
N SER A 51 -5.97 4.42 20.09
CA SER A 51 -6.34 5.25 21.24
C SER A 51 -6.19 6.74 20.89
N ALA A 52 -7.33 7.47 20.92
CA ALA A 52 -7.32 8.91 20.74
C ALA A 52 -6.60 9.64 21.88
N GLU A 53 -6.64 9.09 23.10
CA GLU A 53 -5.91 9.61 24.25
C GLU A 53 -4.41 9.48 24.06
N PHE A 54 -3.93 8.29 23.67
CA PHE A 54 -2.52 8.07 23.32
C PHE A 54 -2.07 9.00 22.20
N ALA A 55 -2.85 9.10 21.13
CA ALA A 55 -2.51 9.94 19.99
C ALA A 55 -2.32 11.42 20.40
N ARG A 56 -3.24 11.96 21.22
CA ARG A 56 -3.12 13.34 21.74
C ARG A 56 -1.92 13.51 22.68
N ALA A 57 -1.68 12.54 23.56
CA ALA A 57 -0.52 12.58 24.44
C ALA A 57 0.80 12.50 23.65
N ALA A 58 0.81 11.82 22.52
CA ALA A 58 1.94 11.76 21.59
C ALA A 58 2.03 12.98 20.63
N GLY A 59 1.26 14.06 20.89
CA GLY A 59 1.32 15.30 20.12
C GLY A 59 0.53 15.30 18.80
N LEU A 60 -0.26 14.27 18.54
CA LEU A 60 -1.17 14.22 17.39
C LEU A 60 -2.49 14.96 17.72
N PRO A 61 -3.21 15.54 16.74
CA PRO A 61 -4.46 16.27 17.00
C PRO A 61 -5.59 15.34 17.49
N GLY A 62 -5.46 14.04 17.34
CA GLY A 62 -6.42 13.02 17.74
C GLY A 62 -6.16 11.71 17.02
N LEU A 63 -7.17 10.85 16.97
CA LEU A 63 -7.08 9.58 16.25
C LEU A 63 -7.05 9.85 14.74
N ALA A 64 -5.90 9.67 14.14
CA ALA A 64 -5.72 9.83 12.70
C ALA A 64 -6.15 8.58 11.93
N ILE A 65 -6.45 8.76 10.63
CA ILE A 65 -6.58 7.66 9.68
C ILE A 65 -5.20 7.00 9.51
N ASP A 66 -5.14 5.67 9.55
CA ASP A 66 -3.90 4.94 9.26
C ASP A 66 -3.40 5.30 7.85
N PRO A 67 -2.09 5.59 7.67
CA PRO A 67 -1.53 5.94 6.35
C PRO A 67 -1.82 4.92 5.26
N LEU A 68 -1.84 3.62 5.58
CA LEU A 68 -2.20 2.58 4.62
C LEU A 68 -3.68 2.62 4.25
N HIS A 69 -4.56 2.95 5.19
CA HIS A 69 -5.98 3.14 4.87
C HIS A 69 -6.16 4.29 3.87
N ALA A 70 -5.56 5.44 4.14
CA ALA A 70 -5.60 6.57 3.22
C ALA A 70 -4.98 6.21 1.85
N PHE A 71 -3.85 5.47 1.84
CA PHE A 71 -3.24 4.94 0.62
C PHE A 71 -4.20 4.07 -0.19
N HIS A 72 -4.91 3.15 0.47
CA HIS A 72 -5.85 2.27 -0.23
C HIS A 72 -7.05 3.02 -0.82
N VAL A 73 -7.52 4.08 -0.15
CA VAL A 73 -8.58 4.94 -0.68
C VAL A 73 -8.09 5.69 -1.93
N VAL A 74 -6.94 6.35 -1.84
CA VAL A 74 -6.34 7.06 -2.99
C VAL A 74 -6.04 6.11 -4.14
N PHE A 75 -5.53 4.90 -3.84
CA PHE A 75 -5.31 3.85 -4.82
C PHE A 75 -6.62 3.38 -5.46
N GLY A 76 -7.63 3.07 -4.64
CA GLY A 76 -8.93 2.56 -5.09
C GLY A 76 -9.63 3.52 -6.05
N LYS A 77 -9.55 4.84 -5.77
CA LYS A 77 -10.08 5.88 -6.67
C LYS A 77 -9.46 5.85 -8.06
N SER A 78 -8.20 5.47 -8.18
CA SER A 78 -7.49 5.43 -9.46
C SER A 78 -7.79 4.17 -10.29
N VAL A 79 -8.42 3.15 -9.70
CA VAL A 79 -8.66 1.86 -10.36
C VAL A 79 -9.55 1.96 -11.60
N PRO A 80 -10.71 2.67 -11.58
CA PRO A 80 -11.59 2.74 -12.75
C PRO A 80 -10.90 3.29 -14.01
N ASP A 81 -9.98 4.24 -13.82
CA ASP A 81 -9.35 4.95 -14.94
C ASP A 81 -7.99 4.35 -15.34
N ILE A 82 -7.28 3.69 -14.41
CA ILE A 82 -5.91 3.21 -14.67
C ILE A 82 -5.86 1.69 -14.82
N SER A 83 -6.59 0.95 -14.00
CA SER A 83 -6.36 -0.49 -13.88
C SER A 83 -7.63 -1.35 -13.97
N LEU A 84 -8.75 -0.81 -14.45
CA LEU A 84 -9.95 -1.62 -14.66
C LEU A 84 -9.71 -2.74 -15.69
N ASN A 85 -8.92 -2.46 -16.74
CA ASN A 85 -8.52 -3.40 -17.77
C ASN A 85 -7.07 -3.89 -17.59
N ALA A 86 -6.52 -3.76 -16.37
CA ALA A 86 -5.18 -4.23 -16.08
C ALA A 86 -5.15 -5.75 -15.85
N VAL A 87 -4.03 -6.36 -16.24
CA VAL A 87 -3.67 -7.75 -15.93
C VAL A 87 -3.17 -7.85 -14.49
N ALA A 88 -2.29 -6.91 -14.08
CA ALA A 88 -1.68 -6.89 -12.76
C ALA A 88 -1.12 -5.51 -12.41
N ASN A 89 -1.11 -5.18 -11.12
CA ASN A 89 -0.24 -4.15 -10.56
C ASN A 89 1.13 -4.78 -10.32
N LEU A 90 2.18 -4.20 -10.90
CA LEU A 90 3.51 -4.80 -10.93
C LEU A 90 4.42 -4.30 -9.81
N GLY A 91 4.14 -3.11 -9.24
CA GLY A 91 4.96 -2.60 -8.16
C GLY A 91 4.63 -1.17 -7.75
N TYR A 92 5.34 -0.74 -6.72
CA TYR A 92 5.27 0.59 -6.12
C TYR A 92 6.67 1.15 -5.93
N ALA A 93 6.81 2.47 -6.00
CA ALA A 93 8.02 3.20 -5.67
C ALA A 93 7.71 4.64 -5.24
N ASP A 94 8.68 5.29 -4.60
CA ASP A 94 8.66 6.71 -4.25
C ASP A 94 7.34 7.16 -3.61
N GLY A 95 6.82 6.30 -2.70
CA GLY A 95 5.63 6.60 -1.91
C GLY A 95 5.99 7.49 -0.72
N ARG A 96 5.28 8.60 -0.54
CA ARG A 96 5.54 9.61 0.49
C ARG A 96 4.26 9.98 1.19
N PHE A 97 4.31 10.08 2.52
CA PHE A 97 3.23 10.56 3.36
C PHE A 97 3.63 11.92 3.92
N PHE A 98 2.84 12.96 3.61
CA PHE A 98 3.19 14.35 3.94
C PHE A 98 2.46 14.86 5.18
N LEU A 99 1.15 14.65 5.23
CA LEU A 99 0.27 15.15 6.29
C LEU A 99 -0.59 14.00 6.82
N PRO A 100 -0.89 13.99 8.14
CA PRO A 100 -1.87 13.07 8.67
C PRO A 100 -3.26 13.37 8.09
N VAL A 101 -3.99 12.33 7.73
CA VAL A 101 -5.41 12.41 7.34
C VAL A 101 -6.25 12.25 8.60
N MET A 102 -7.15 13.20 8.85
CA MET A 102 -8.01 13.19 10.03
C MET A 102 -9.45 12.82 9.65
N PRO A 103 -10.25 12.27 10.58
CA PRO A 103 -11.68 12.14 10.38
C PRO A 103 -12.32 13.48 9.99
N GLY A 104 -13.12 13.48 8.92
CA GLY A 104 -13.69 14.67 8.31
C GLY A 104 -12.91 15.19 7.10
N ASP A 105 -11.68 14.75 6.87
CA ASP A 105 -10.95 15.09 5.65
C ASP A 105 -11.56 14.38 4.44
N THR A 106 -11.64 15.12 3.33
CA THR A 106 -12.11 14.62 2.05
C THR A 106 -10.93 14.46 1.11
N LEU A 107 -10.67 13.23 0.69
CA LEU A 107 -9.58 12.90 -0.21
C LEU A 107 -10.00 13.04 -1.67
N ASN A 108 -9.20 13.77 -2.43
CA ASN A 108 -9.23 13.85 -3.88
C ASN A 108 -8.00 13.13 -4.45
N THR A 109 -8.13 12.56 -5.63
CA THR A 109 -7.06 11.78 -6.26
C THR A 109 -6.82 12.24 -7.68
N VAL A 110 -5.55 12.46 -8.03
CA VAL A 110 -5.10 12.78 -9.39
C VAL A 110 -3.91 11.90 -9.72
N SER A 111 -3.84 11.41 -10.94
CA SER A 111 -2.68 10.68 -11.45
C SER A 111 -2.09 11.36 -12.68
N LYS A 112 -0.77 11.31 -12.79
CA LYS A 112 -0.02 11.71 -13.99
C LYS A 112 0.69 10.49 -14.56
N VAL A 113 0.51 10.25 -15.87
CA VAL A 113 1.26 9.21 -16.59
C VAL A 113 2.69 9.70 -16.77
N ILE A 114 3.66 8.96 -16.20
CA ILE A 114 5.09 9.31 -16.23
C ILE A 114 5.92 8.35 -17.07
N GLY A 115 5.33 7.27 -17.54
CA GLY A 115 6.01 6.31 -18.39
C GLY A 115 5.03 5.36 -19.06
N ILE A 116 5.46 4.81 -20.21
CA ILE A 116 4.68 3.86 -21.00
C ILE A 116 5.64 2.96 -21.78
N LYS A 117 5.33 1.66 -21.85
CA LYS A 117 6.12 0.71 -22.65
C LYS A 117 5.26 -0.47 -23.06
N GLU A 118 5.17 -0.73 -24.35
CA GLU A 118 4.54 -1.95 -24.86
C GLU A 118 5.39 -3.19 -24.54
N ASN A 119 4.74 -4.27 -24.15
CA ASN A 119 5.40 -5.54 -23.92
C ASN A 119 5.67 -6.28 -25.24
N SER A 120 6.71 -7.12 -25.28
CA SER A 120 7.13 -7.85 -26.48
C SER A 120 6.06 -8.79 -27.06
N ASN A 121 5.01 -9.11 -26.27
CA ASN A 121 3.89 -9.96 -26.74
C ASN A 121 2.89 -9.19 -27.62
N GLY A 122 3.01 -7.86 -27.74
CA GLY A 122 2.09 -7.00 -28.50
C GLY A 122 0.64 -6.96 -28.00
N LYS A 123 0.35 -7.56 -26.83
CA LYS A 123 -1.01 -7.69 -26.28
C LYS A 123 -1.25 -6.84 -25.04
N THR A 124 -0.19 -6.38 -24.43
CA THR A 124 -0.22 -5.60 -23.18
C THR A 124 0.88 -4.56 -23.20
N GLY A 125 0.75 -3.54 -22.38
CA GLY A 125 1.82 -2.61 -22.08
C GLY A 125 1.88 -2.27 -20.60
N VAL A 126 2.98 -1.67 -20.18
CA VAL A 126 3.18 -1.17 -18.82
C VAL A 126 2.98 0.34 -18.81
N VAL A 127 2.19 0.82 -17.88
CA VAL A 127 1.92 2.24 -17.65
C VAL A 127 2.39 2.60 -16.25
N TRP A 128 3.29 3.57 -16.14
CA TRP A 128 3.73 4.14 -14.86
C TRP A 128 2.95 5.41 -14.58
N VAL A 129 2.37 5.47 -13.40
CA VAL A 129 1.62 6.65 -12.95
C VAL A 129 2.12 7.12 -11.60
N ARG A 130 2.26 8.44 -11.45
CA ARG A 130 2.39 9.10 -10.15
C ARG A 130 0.99 9.51 -9.71
N THR A 131 0.52 8.95 -8.61
CA THR A 131 -0.78 9.24 -8.03
C THR A 131 -0.59 10.11 -6.79
N THR A 132 -1.34 11.21 -6.70
CA THR A 132 -1.31 12.14 -5.57
C THR A 132 -2.69 12.21 -4.95
N GLY A 133 -2.76 12.01 -3.65
CA GLY A 133 -3.93 12.28 -2.82
C GLY A 133 -3.81 13.66 -2.17
N THR A 134 -4.87 14.46 -2.24
CA THR A 134 -4.97 15.76 -1.57
C THR A 134 -6.20 15.79 -0.68
N ASN A 135 -6.16 16.63 0.37
CA ASN A 135 -7.33 16.90 1.20
C ASN A 135 -8.24 17.97 0.55
N GLN A 136 -9.32 18.36 1.23
CA GLN A 136 -10.29 19.39 0.77
C GLN A 136 -9.69 20.81 0.63
N ARG A 137 -8.48 21.04 1.16
CA ARG A 137 -7.74 22.31 1.05
C ARG A 137 -6.71 22.27 -0.08
N ALA A 138 -6.74 21.23 -0.92
CA ALA A 138 -5.75 20.95 -1.94
C ALA A 138 -4.31 20.74 -1.40
N GLU A 139 -4.16 20.42 -0.12
CA GLU A 139 -2.88 20.07 0.47
C GLU A 139 -2.55 18.60 0.17
N PRO A 140 -1.35 18.29 -0.32
CA PRO A 140 -0.96 16.91 -0.57
C PRO A 140 -0.83 16.14 0.75
N VAL A 141 -1.54 15.03 0.85
CA VAL A 141 -1.45 14.11 1.99
C VAL A 141 -0.53 12.94 1.69
N MET A 142 -0.47 12.52 0.43
CA MET A 142 0.45 11.48 -0.03
C MET A 142 0.70 11.57 -1.54
N SER A 143 1.79 10.95 -1.99
CA SER A 143 2.06 10.68 -3.40
C SER A 143 2.82 9.37 -3.52
N PHE A 144 2.56 8.59 -4.58
CA PHE A 144 3.29 7.36 -4.87
C PHE A 144 3.33 7.10 -6.37
N VAL A 145 4.34 6.34 -6.80
CA VAL A 145 4.40 5.78 -8.15
C VAL A 145 3.98 4.32 -8.10
N ARG A 146 3.15 3.92 -9.06
CA ARG A 146 2.88 2.51 -9.34
C ARG A 146 2.96 2.25 -10.84
N TRP A 147 3.15 1.00 -11.21
CA TRP A 147 3.08 0.59 -12.61
C TRP A 147 2.22 -0.65 -12.77
N VAL A 148 1.43 -0.61 -13.83
CA VAL A 148 0.41 -1.61 -14.11
C VAL A 148 0.60 -2.16 -15.51
N MET A 149 0.37 -3.45 -15.67
CA MET A 149 0.28 -4.11 -16.96
C MET A 149 -1.17 -4.01 -17.43
N VAL A 150 -1.40 -3.25 -18.51
CA VAL A 150 -2.72 -2.98 -19.08
C VAL A 150 -2.86 -3.71 -20.42
N ASN A 151 -4.05 -4.28 -20.67
CA ASN A 151 -4.37 -4.90 -21.95
C ASN A 151 -4.46 -3.86 -23.07
N LYS A 152 -4.08 -4.25 -24.28
CA LYS A 152 -4.40 -3.53 -25.50
C LYS A 152 -5.82 -3.88 -25.96
N TYR A 153 -6.49 -2.91 -26.55
CA TYR A 153 -7.78 -3.12 -27.23
C TYR A 153 -7.57 -3.49 -28.69
N GLU A 154 -6.68 -2.78 -29.39
CA GLU A 154 -6.32 -3.00 -30.80
C GLU A 154 -4.87 -3.49 -30.90
N MET A 155 -4.69 -4.78 -31.21
CA MET A 155 -3.38 -5.41 -31.24
C MET A 155 -2.46 -4.84 -32.34
N ASP A 156 -3.06 -4.32 -33.44
CA ASP A 156 -2.33 -3.80 -34.60
C ASP A 156 -1.94 -2.32 -34.46
N ASN A 157 -2.35 -1.64 -33.38
CA ASN A 157 -1.91 -0.28 -33.10
C ASN A 157 -0.40 -0.23 -32.92
N PRO A 158 0.28 0.75 -33.56
CA PRO A 158 1.72 0.93 -33.40
C PRO A 158 2.12 1.10 -31.95
N ALA A 159 3.23 0.49 -31.54
CA ALA A 159 3.79 0.70 -30.22
C ALA A 159 4.20 2.18 -30.04
N PRO A 160 3.83 2.81 -28.91
CA PRO A 160 4.34 4.14 -28.61
C PRO A 160 5.84 4.11 -28.34
N GLU A 161 6.50 5.26 -28.44
CA GLU A 161 7.88 5.39 -27.97
C GLU A 161 7.95 5.02 -26.48
N ALA A 162 8.87 4.11 -26.13
CA ALA A 162 9.00 3.61 -24.78
C ALA A 162 9.64 4.67 -23.87
N VAL A 163 8.95 5.05 -22.81
CA VAL A 163 9.47 5.92 -21.74
C VAL A 163 9.37 5.15 -20.43
N VAL A 164 10.51 4.79 -19.86
CA VAL A 164 10.60 4.13 -18.55
C VAL A 164 11.16 5.13 -17.56
N PRO A 165 10.42 5.52 -16.51
CA PRO A 165 10.91 6.49 -15.56
C PRO A 165 12.09 5.94 -14.74
N ASP A 166 13.07 6.78 -14.46
CA ASP A 166 14.09 6.50 -13.46
C ASP A 166 13.49 6.77 -12.07
N LEU A 167 13.40 5.73 -11.26
CA LEU A 167 12.77 5.79 -9.93
C LEU A 167 13.82 5.47 -8.86
N PRO A 168 13.83 6.22 -7.74
CA PRO A 168 14.76 5.95 -6.66
C PRO A 168 14.49 4.57 -6.05
N ALA A 169 15.54 3.86 -5.70
CA ALA A 169 15.44 2.56 -5.01
C ALA A 169 14.84 2.69 -3.59
N ALA A 170 14.94 3.87 -2.99
CA ALA A 170 14.31 4.23 -1.73
C ALA A 170 14.13 5.75 -1.64
N VAL A 171 13.12 6.20 -0.90
CA VAL A 171 13.00 7.60 -0.51
C VAL A 171 14.18 7.96 0.39
N PRO A 172 14.95 9.02 0.07
CA PRO A 172 16.06 9.44 0.91
C PRO A 172 15.58 9.83 2.32
N ALA A 173 16.33 9.44 3.35
CA ALA A 173 15.96 9.74 4.74
C ALA A 173 15.81 11.25 4.99
N SER A 174 16.59 12.09 4.30
CA SER A 174 16.51 13.55 4.37
C SER A 174 15.20 14.16 3.82
N GLU A 175 14.42 13.36 3.09
CA GLU A 175 13.14 13.80 2.49
C GLU A 175 11.92 13.21 3.23
N LEU A 176 12.15 12.44 4.32
CA LEU A 176 11.08 11.93 5.15
C LEU A 176 10.41 13.08 5.92
N SER A 177 9.10 13.08 5.96
CA SER A 177 8.27 14.11 6.58
C SER A 177 7.05 13.49 7.27
N GLY A 178 6.23 14.33 7.93
CA GLY A 178 4.98 13.87 8.55
C GLY A 178 5.18 13.03 9.82
N PHE A 179 6.36 13.05 10.44
CA PHE A 179 6.61 12.38 11.70
C PHE A 179 6.35 13.32 12.89
N PRO A 180 5.78 12.81 13.99
CA PRO A 180 5.51 13.59 15.19
C PRO A 180 6.80 13.80 16.03
N ASP A 181 6.77 14.79 16.93
CA ASP A 181 7.70 14.82 18.07
C ASP A 181 7.33 13.67 19.04
N MET A 182 8.24 12.73 19.22
CA MET A 182 8.01 11.54 20.04
C MET A 182 8.47 11.68 21.49
N LYS A 183 8.74 12.88 21.95
CA LYS A 183 9.19 13.17 23.32
C LYS A 183 8.23 12.65 24.41
N THR A 184 6.95 12.67 24.14
CA THR A 184 5.88 12.26 25.06
C THR A 184 5.31 10.88 24.73
N TRP A 185 6.05 10.07 23.94
CA TRP A 185 5.62 8.73 23.59
C TRP A 185 5.63 7.79 24.79
N ASP A 186 4.49 7.24 25.16
CA ASP A 186 4.35 6.34 26.29
C ASP A 186 4.67 4.90 25.86
N MET A 187 5.85 4.44 26.26
CA MET A 187 6.36 3.10 25.93
C MET A 187 5.54 1.97 26.57
N ALA A 188 4.94 2.22 27.72
CA ALA A 188 4.11 1.21 28.40
C ALA A 188 2.77 1.02 27.68
N LEU A 189 2.13 2.14 27.30
CA LEU A 189 0.85 2.10 26.58
C LEU A 189 1.03 1.69 25.12
N SER A 190 2.16 1.94 24.49
CA SER A 190 2.44 1.50 23.12
C SER A 190 2.66 -0.01 23.00
N GLY A 191 2.97 -0.68 24.10
CA GLY A 191 3.09 -2.14 24.17
C GLY A 191 4.48 -2.70 23.88
N SER A 192 5.54 -1.85 23.84
CA SER A 192 6.92 -2.30 23.65
C SER A 192 7.92 -1.38 24.32
N PRO A 193 8.95 -1.93 25.00
CA PRO A 193 10.04 -1.13 25.57
C PRO A 193 11.11 -0.73 24.56
N TYR A 194 11.06 -1.24 23.32
CA TYR A 194 12.12 -1.07 22.32
C TYR A 194 11.96 0.23 21.55
N THR A 195 13.07 0.97 21.44
CA THR A 195 13.18 2.25 20.72
C THR A 195 14.09 2.10 19.50
N TYR A 196 14.30 3.18 18.76
CA TYR A 196 15.25 3.28 17.66
C TYR A 196 16.63 2.66 17.98
N ASP A 197 17.12 2.89 19.21
CA ASP A 197 18.46 2.49 19.62
C ASP A 197 18.60 0.97 19.85
N ASP A 198 17.50 0.26 20.01
CA ASP A 198 17.46 -1.17 20.28
C ASP A 198 17.48 -2.05 19.03
N TYR A 199 17.31 -1.48 17.84
CA TYR A 199 17.31 -2.23 16.57
C TYR A 199 18.63 -2.09 15.83
N ALA A 200 19.08 -3.15 15.17
CA ALA A 200 20.30 -3.19 14.37
C ALA A 200 19.99 -3.44 12.88
N VAL A 201 20.77 -2.82 11.99
CA VAL A 201 20.68 -3.11 10.54
C VAL A 201 21.03 -4.59 10.31
N GLY A 202 20.22 -5.27 9.51
CA GLY A 202 20.30 -6.71 9.24
C GLY A 202 19.53 -7.57 10.25
N GLU A 203 18.97 -6.98 11.32
CA GLU A 203 18.13 -7.70 12.27
C GLU A 203 16.85 -8.19 11.61
N LYS A 204 16.52 -9.49 11.83
CA LYS A 204 15.28 -10.11 11.36
C LYS A 204 14.35 -10.36 12.54
N ILE A 205 13.10 -9.97 12.37
CA ILE A 205 12.07 -10.00 13.40
C ILE A 205 10.95 -10.92 12.93
N ASN A 206 10.73 -12.02 13.63
CA ASN A 206 9.57 -12.89 13.46
C ASN A 206 8.38 -12.27 14.20
N HIS A 207 7.26 -12.00 13.49
CA HIS A 207 6.06 -11.42 14.09
C HIS A 207 5.15 -12.46 14.75
N VAL A 208 5.47 -13.74 14.64
CA VAL A 208 4.87 -14.90 15.32
C VAL A 208 3.41 -15.15 14.97
N ASP A 209 2.56 -14.11 15.08
CA ASP A 209 1.12 -14.23 14.87
C ASP A 209 0.77 -14.45 13.39
N GLY A 210 -0.37 -15.11 13.14
CA GLY A 210 -0.96 -15.28 11.83
C GLY A 210 -2.40 -14.76 11.81
N MET A 211 -2.86 -14.35 10.61
CA MET A 211 -4.24 -13.92 10.39
C MET A 211 -4.82 -14.55 9.13
N THR A 212 -5.91 -15.30 9.28
CA THR A 212 -6.67 -15.87 8.15
C THR A 212 -7.53 -14.79 7.52
N VAL A 213 -7.56 -14.75 6.20
CA VAL A 213 -8.38 -13.79 5.44
C VAL A 213 -9.70 -14.44 5.04
N GLU A 214 -10.82 -13.79 5.38
CA GLU A 214 -12.16 -14.26 5.08
C GLU A 214 -12.79 -13.49 3.90
N GLU A 215 -13.72 -14.13 3.19
CA GLU A 215 -14.47 -13.55 2.06
C GLU A 215 -15.20 -12.25 2.46
N ALA A 216 -15.83 -12.24 3.64
CA ALA A 216 -16.62 -11.09 4.08
C ALA A 216 -15.75 -9.87 4.34
N GLU A 217 -14.60 -10.04 4.99
CA GLU A 217 -13.64 -8.97 5.29
C GLU A 217 -13.03 -8.41 4.00
N HIS A 218 -12.62 -9.27 3.09
CA HIS A 218 -12.11 -8.86 1.78
C HIS A 218 -13.16 -8.06 0.99
N GLN A 219 -14.42 -8.51 1.00
CA GLN A 219 -15.51 -7.81 0.32
C GLN A 219 -15.79 -6.44 0.95
N ILE A 220 -15.69 -6.31 2.28
CA ILE A 220 -15.83 -5.02 2.97
C ILE A 220 -14.64 -4.12 2.59
N ALA A 221 -13.41 -4.64 2.59
CA ALA A 221 -12.20 -3.89 2.23
C ALA A 221 -12.29 -3.29 0.82
N THR A 222 -12.70 -4.07 -0.19
CA THR A 222 -12.84 -3.56 -1.56
C THR A 222 -13.86 -2.43 -1.67
N ARG A 223 -14.95 -2.48 -0.87
CA ARG A 223 -15.98 -1.44 -0.82
C ARG A 223 -15.49 -0.20 -0.07
N LEU A 224 -14.84 -0.39 1.06
CA LEU A 224 -14.30 0.70 1.87
C LEU A 224 -13.29 1.55 1.08
N TYR A 225 -12.43 0.89 0.32
CA TYR A 225 -11.43 1.55 -0.52
C TYR A 225 -11.96 1.96 -1.90
N GLN A 226 -13.20 1.60 -2.22
CA GLN A 226 -13.82 1.79 -3.54
C GLN A 226 -12.96 1.21 -4.68
N ASN A 227 -12.27 0.12 -4.41
CA ASN A 227 -11.50 -0.62 -5.41
C ASN A 227 -12.45 -1.54 -6.20
N THR A 228 -12.73 -1.16 -7.45
CA THR A 228 -13.69 -1.83 -8.32
C THR A 228 -13.05 -2.80 -9.32
N ALA A 229 -11.79 -3.17 -9.12
CA ALA A 229 -11.14 -4.17 -9.98
C ALA A 229 -11.90 -5.50 -9.90
N LYS A 230 -12.44 -5.95 -11.05
CA LYS A 230 -13.32 -7.13 -11.14
C LYS A 230 -12.70 -8.38 -10.51
N VAL A 231 -11.39 -8.55 -10.63
CA VAL A 231 -10.64 -9.68 -10.07
C VAL A 231 -10.79 -9.79 -8.53
N HIS A 232 -11.04 -8.69 -7.85
CA HIS A 232 -11.24 -8.63 -6.40
C HIS A 232 -12.71 -8.53 -6.01
N PHE A 233 -13.54 -7.97 -6.90
CA PHE A 233 -14.87 -7.46 -6.57
C PHE A 233 -16.01 -8.37 -7.07
N ASP A 234 -15.87 -8.98 -8.25
CA ASP A 234 -16.93 -9.73 -8.95
C ASP A 234 -16.68 -11.24 -8.93
N ALA A 235 -17.28 -11.93 -7.97
CA ALA A 235 -17.12 -13.39 -7.84
C ALA A 235 -17.76 -14.14 -9.01
N HIS A 236 -18.84 -13.60 -9.61
CA HIS A 236 -19.50 -14.26 -10.75
C HIS A 236 -18.61 -14.21 -12.00
N GLY A 237 -18.09 -13.02 -12.31
CA GLY A 237 -17.19 -12.82 -13.46
C GLY A 237 -15.85 -13.54 -13.33
N GLN A 238 -15.46 -13.95 -12.10
CA GLN A 238 -14.20 -14.67 -11.89
C GLN A 238 -14.32 -16.19 -11.94
N LYS A 239 -15.53 -16.75 -12.13
CA LYS A 239 -15.72 -18.22 -12.21
C LYS A 239 -14.94 -18.86 -13.35
N ASP A 240 -14.86 -18.17 -14.49
CA ASP A 240 -14.16 -18.64 -15.69
C ASP A 240 -12.72 -18.12 -15.80
N SER A 241 -12.23 -17.42 -14.76
CA SER A 241 -10.85 -16.95 -14.70
C SER A 241 -9.87 -18.09 -14.43
N ARG A 242 -8.57 -17.82 -14.62
CA ARG A 242 -7.49 -18.79 -14.34
C ARG A 242 -7.62 -19.49 -12.97
N PHE A 243 -8.15 -18.80 -11.97
CA PHE A 243 -8.24 -19.31 -10.60
C PHE A 243 -9.64 -19.77 -10.20
N GLY A 244 -10.67 -19.54 -11.02
CA GLY A 244 -12.06 -19.90 -10.74
C GLY A 244 -12.70 -19.17 -9.56
N LYS A 245 -12.00 -18.19 -8.98
CA LYS A 245 -12.42 -17.41 -7.80
C LYS A 245 -11.71 -16.06 -7.73
N ARG A 246 -12.23 -15.14 -6.88
CA ARG A 246 -11.62 -13.83 -6.68
C ARG A 246 -10.24 -13.97 -6.01
N LEU A 247 -9.31 -13.12 -6.43
CA LEU A 247 -8.06 -12.90 -5.70
C LEU A 247 -8.30 -11.90 -4.55
N ILE A 248 -7.68 -12.15 -3.41
CA ILE A 248 -7.57 -11.13 -2.36
C ILE A 248 -6.80 -9.93 -2.90
N TYR A 249 -7.32 -8.72 -2.64
CA TYR A 249 -6.65 -7.48 -3.00
C TYR A 249 -5.30 -7.37 -2.29
N GLY A 250 -4.24 -7.10 -3.05
CA GLY A 250 -2.88 -7.02 -2.49
C GLY A 250 -2.72 -6.01 -1.36
N GLY A 251 -3.52 -4.94 -1.35
CA GLY A 251 -3.56 -3.99 -0.25
C GLY A 251 -4.05 -4.58 1.08
N VAL A 252 -4.93 -5.60 1.04
CA VAL A 252 -5.33 -6.34 2.25
C VAL A 252 -4.13 -7.10 2.80
N VAL A 253 -3.32 -7.72 1.92
CA VAL A 253 -2.08 -8.41 2.33
C VAL A 253 -1.10 -7.44 2.99
N ILE A 254 -0.90 -6.23 2.41
CA ILE A 254 -0.04 -5.19 2.99
C ILE A 254 -0.55 -4.80 4.39
N SER A 255 -1.85 -4.52 4.52
CA SER A 255 -2.45 -4.06 5.77
C SER A 255 -2.35 -5.11 6.88
N ILE A 256 -2.66 -6.37 6.59
CA ILE A 256 -2.57 -7.46 7.56
C ILE A 256 -1.12 -7.72 7.96
N ALA A 257 -0.21 -7.86 7.00
CA ALA A 257 1.21 -8.07 7.29
C ALA A 257 1.79 -6.93 8.15
N ARG A 258 1.40 -5.66 7.83
CA ARG A 258 1.79 -4.50 8.62
C ARG A 258 1.20 -4.52 10.04
N SER A 259 -0.01 -5.00 10.20
CA SER A 259 -0.65 -5.13 11.52
C SER A 259 -0.01 -6.25 12.36
N LEU A 260 0.38 -7.35 11.73
CA LEU A 260 1.15 -8.43 12.39
C LEU A 260 2.52 -7.92 12.87
N ALA A 261 3.13 -6.96 12.15
CA ALA A 261 4.39 -6.34 12.53
C ALA A 261 4.31 -5.54 13.85
N PHE A 262 3.13 -5.29 14.40
CA PHE A 262 2.98 -4.78 15.76
C PHE A 262 3.76 -5.65 16.77
N ASN A 263 3.72 -6.96 16.62
CA ASN A 263 4.52 -7.87 17.44
C ASN A 263 5.99 -7.80 17.02
N GLY A 264 6.78 -7.08 17.78
CA GLY A 264 8.20 -6.79 17.55
C GLY A 264 8.50 -5.37 17.03
N LEU A 265 7.50 -4.62 16.54
CA LEU A 265 7.68 -3.26 16.01
C LEU A 265 6.57 -2.28 16.49
N ALA A 266 6.02 -2.50 17.70
CA ALA A 266 4.88 -1.73 18.20
C ALA A 266 5.11 -0.20 18.23
N ASN A 267 6.34 0.25 18.43
CA ASN A 267 6.70 1.67 18.44
C ASN A 267 7.00 2.23 17.04
N ALA A 268 7.14 1.39 16.01
CA ALA A 268 7.36 1.81 14.63
C ALA A 268 6.05 1.88 13.83
N GLY A 269 4.99 2.44 14.43
CA GLY A 269 3.64 2.46 13.88
C GLY A 269 3.41 3.49 12.76
N GLN A 270 4.13 4.60 12.76
CA GLN A 270 3.95 5.68 11.77
C GLN A 270 4.73 5.39 10.50
N MET A 271 4.02 5.05 9.41
CA MET A 271 4.63 4.89 8.09
C MET A 271 4.94 6.29 7.50
N LEU A 272 6.16 6.46 6.99
CA LEU A 272 6.65 7.71 6.40
C LEU A 272 6.79 7.63 4.88
N ALA A 273 7.21 6.47 4.37
CA ALA A 273 7.40 6.27 2.94
C ALA A 273 7.23 4.80 2.53
N ILE A 274 6.83 4.58 1.29
CA ILE A 274 6.86 3.27 0.61
C ILE A 274 7.97 3.33 -0.44
N ASN A 275 9.02 2.54 -0.25
CA ASN A 275 10.16 2.51 -1.15
C ASN A 275 9.91 1.58 -2.33
N ALA A 276 9.42 0.37 -2.05
CA ALA A 276 9.12 -0.64 -3.04
C ALA A 276 8.03 -1.59 -2.54
N GLY A 277 7.35 -2.26 -3.46
CA GLY A 277 6.39 -3.30 -3.11
C GLY A 277 6.13 -4.21 -4.30
N SER A 278 6.20 -5.52 -4.06
CA SER A 278 5.91 -6.57 -5.04
C SER A 278 4.93 -7.57 -4.47
N HIS A 279 3.82 -7.76 -5.17
CA HIS A 279 2.91 -8.87 -4.91
C HIS A 279 3.42 -10.11 -5.65
N VAL A 280 3.81 -11.15 -4.91
CA VAL A 280 4.57 -12.29 -5.44
C VAL A 280 3.64 -13.44 -5.84
N SER A 281 2.79 -13.87 -4.90
CA SER A 281 1.89 -15.00 -5.10
C SER A 281 0.44 -14.62 -4.83
N PRO A 282 -0.53 -15.31 -5.46
CA PRO A 282 -1.93 -15.05 -5.21
C PRO A 282 -2.35 -15.55 -3.82
N LEU A 283 -3.24 -14.78 -3.18
CA LEU A 283 -3.89 -15.12 -1.93
C LEU A 283 -5.39 -15.27 -2.15
N PHE A 284 -6.00 -16.20 -1.43
CA PHE A 284 -7.45 -16.47 -1.47
C PHE A 284 -8.04 -16.47 -0.07
N ALA A 285 -9.34 -16.28 0.03
CA ALA A 285 -10.04 -16.46 1.29
C ALA A 285 -9.85 -17.89 1.84
N GLY A 286 -9.63 -17.99 3.15
CA GLY A 286 -9.24 -19.21 3.85
C GLY A 286 -7.73 -19.40 4.02
N ASP A 287 -6.89 -18.67 3.25
CA ASP A 287 -5.44 -18.68 3.43
C ASP A 287 -5.06 -17.81 4.65
N THR A 288 -3.99 -18.19 5.35
CA THR A 288 -3.48 -17.45 6.52
C THR A 288 -2.19 -16.70 6.16
N ILE A 289 -2.15 -15.43 6.51
CA ILE A 289 -0.97 -14.57 6.35
C ILE A 289 -0.16 -14.61 7.63
N TYR A 290 1.13 -14.87 7.51
CA TYR A 290 2.17 -14.64 8.51
C TYR A 290 3.16 -13.62 7.97
N ALA A 291 3.95 -13.00 8.85
CA ALA A 291 4.90 -11.99 8.41
C ALA A 291 6.18 -11.98 9.25
N TRP A 292 7.25 -11.48 8.64
CA TRP A 292 8.50 -11.16 9.30
C TRP A 292 9.07 -9.87 8.71
N SER A 293 9.93 -9.17 9.46
CA SER A 293 10.61 -7.97 9.00
C SER A 293 12.12 -8.07 9.09
N GLU A 294 12.82 -7.29 8.26
CA GLU A 294 14.26 -7.06 8.32
C GLU A 294 14.53 -5.55 8.39
N VAL A 295 15.40 -5.13 9.29
CA VAL A 295 15.87 -3.75 9.35
C VAL A 295 16.91 -3.54 8.24
N LEU A 296 16.56 -2.78 7.21
CA LEU A 296 17.44 -2.52 6.07
C LEU A 296 18.36 -1.32 6.30
N ASP A 297 17.86 -0.31 7.02
CA ASP A 297 18.57 0.94 7.26
C ASP A 297 17.97 1.67 8.47
N LYS A 298 18.69 2.67 8.99
CA LYS A 298 18.27 3.50 10.11
C LYS A 298 18.65 4.96 9.85
N ALA A 299 17.78 5.88 10.24
CA ALA A 299 18.04 7.32 10.14
C ALA A 299 17.58 8.06 11.41
N THR A 300 18.35 9.04 11.85
CA THR A 300 17.90 9.98 12.87
C THR A 300 17.14 11.11 12.20
N LEU A 301 15.89 11.36 12.62
CA LEU A 301 15.04 12.42 12.07
C LEU A 301 15.05 13.68 12.96
N SER A 302 15.08 13.47 14.28
CA SER A 302 15.20 14.53 15.30
C SER A 302 15.85 13.99 16.57
N ASP A 303 15.91 14.79 17.60
CA ASP A 303 16.43 14.36 18.91
C ASP A 303 15.54 13.28 19.55
N THR A 304 14.25 13.25 19.26
CA THR A 304 13.26 12.35 19.86
C THR A 304 12.73 11.29 18.93
N CYS A 305 13.02 11.38 17.62
CA CYS A 305 12.47 10.53 16.58
C CYS A 305 13.57 9.99 15.67
N GLY A 306 13.59 8.69 15.47
CA GLY A 306 14.34 8.00 14.42
C GLY A 306 13.41 7.40 13.38
N ALA A 307 13.98 6.84 12.32
CA ALA A 307 13.27 6.04 11.34
C ALA A 307 14.00 4.72 11.11
N LEU A 308 13.22 3.65 10.97
CA LEU A 308 13.68 2.35 10.49
C LEU A 308 13.22 2.15 9.05
N ARG A 309 14.13 1.78 8.16
CA ARG A 309 13.78 1.23 6.86
C ARG A 309 13.62 -0.27 7.03
N LEU A 310 12.44 -0.74 6.71
CA LEU A 310 12.03 -2.11 6.99
C LEU A 310 11.62 -2.82 5.70
N ARG A 311 12.16 -4.02 5.48
CA ARG A 311 11.55 -4.99 4.58
C ARG A 311 10.52 -5.78 5.38
N LEU A 312 9.29 -5.81 4.89
CA LEU A 312 8.21 -6.64 5.41
C LEU A 312 7.90 -7.72 4.39
N VAL A 313 8.06 -8.96 4.78
CA VAL A 313 7.73 -10.12 3.94
C VAL A 313 6.51 -10.82 4.53
N ALA A 314 5.45 -10.92 3.72
CA ALA A 314 4.32 -11.76 4.06
C ALA A 314 4.48 -13.14 3.42
N VAL A 315 4.13 -14.17 4.17
CA VAL A 315 4.16 -15.57 3.74
C VAL A 315 2.81 -16.23 4.00
N LYS A 316 2.47 -17.24 3.18
CA LYS A 316 1.22 -17.95 3.25
C LYS A 316 1.39 -19.30 3.94
N ASP A 317 0.55 -19.59 4.95
CA ASP A 317 0.38 -20.89 5.59
C ASP A 317 1.72 -21.54 6.03
N GLN A 318 2.70 -20.74 6.45
CA GLN A 318 4.02 -21.24 6.87
C GLN A 318 4.63 -20.41 7.99
N ASP A 319 5.58 -21.01 8.74
CA ASP A 319 6.28 -20.37 9.83
C ASP A 319 7.08 -19.14 9.36
N PRO A 320 6.78 -17.92 9.83
CA PRO A 320 7.56 -16.73 9.50
C PRO A 320 8.98 -16.76 10.08
N GLY A 321 9.27 -17.56 11.08
CA GLY A 321 10.59 -17.75 11.66
C GLY A 321 11.59 -18.45 10.74
N ALA A 322 11.12 -19.09 9.68
CA ALA A 322 11.96 -19.59 8.60
C ALA A 322 12.56 -18.48 7.73
N PHE A 323 12.09 -17.23 7.88
CA PHE A 323 12.51 -16.06 7.10
C PHE A 323 12.57 -16.30 5.59
N ALA A 324 11.57 -17.03 5.06
CA ALA A 324 11.49 -17.33 3.65
C ALA A 324 11.41 -16.05 2.83
N TYR A 325 12.29 -15.91 1.81
CA TYR A 325 12.38 -14.72 0.97
C TYR A 325 12.77 -15.08 -0.47
N LYS A 326 14.03 -14.97 -0.81
CA LYS A 326 14.58 -15.30 -2.13
C LYS A 326 15.68 -16.34 -2.01
N SER A 327 15.77 -17.19 -3.04
CA SER A 327 16.90 -18.07 -3.27
C SER A 327 18.09 -17.32 -3.87
N ASP A 328 19.24 -17.97 -3.94
CA ASP A 328 20.49 -17.38 -4.46
C ASP A 328 20.37 -16.93 -5.93
N ASP A 329 19.47 -17.53 -6.70
CA ASP A 329 19.15 -17.11 -8.09
C ASP A 329 18.19 -15.93 -8.18
N GLY A 330 17.82 -15.32 -7.05
CA GLY A 330 16.97 -14.15 -6.94
C GLY A 330 15.47 -14.41 -7.07
N LYS A 331 15.04 -15.67 -7.20
CA LYS A 331 13.63 -16.03 -7.25
C LYS A 331 13.03 -16.05 -5.84
N TYR A 332 11.78 -15.62 -5.73
CA TYR A 332 11.08 -15.72 -4.46
C TYR A 332 10.84 -17.17 -4.06
N ALA A 333 11.02 -17.44 -2.78
CA ALA A 333 10.70 -18.73 -2.18
C ALA A 333 9.19 -19.02 -2.27
N GLY A 334 8.82 -20.30 -2.31
CA GLY A 334 7.43 -20.70 -2.32
C GLY A 334 6.67 -20.19 -1.09
N GLY A 335 5.44 -19.73 -1.27
CA GLY A 335 4.60 -19.18 -0.20
C GLY A 335 4.83 -17.70 0.10
N VAL A 336 5.85 -17.04 -0.45
CA VAL A 336 5.99 -15.58 -0.34
C VAL A 336 4.84 -14.90 -1.09
N LEU A 337 4.11 -14.03 -0.38
CA LEU A 337 2.98 -13.25 -0.89
C LEU A 337 3.35 -11.83 -1.25
N LEU A 338 4.19 -11.22 -0.40
CA LEU A 338 4.53 -9.79 -0.45
C LEU A 338 6.00 -9.59 -0.08
N ASP A 339 6.68 -8.74 -0.84
CA ASP A 339 7.95 -8.10 -0.48
C ASP A 339 7.71 -6.59 -0.49
N PHE A 340 7.81 -5.96 0.69
CA PHE A 340 7.42 -4.56 0.89
C PHE A 340 8.50 -3.82 1.66
N ASP A 341 9.03 -2.75 1.08
CA ASP A 341 10.09 -1.90 1.64
C ASP A 341 9.50 -0.53 1.99
N TYR A 342 9.64 -0.12 3.25
CA TYR A 342 9.06 1.13 3.74
C TYR A 342 9.89 1.74 4.87
N TRP A 343 9.69 3.04 5.09
CA TRP A 343 10.19 3.76 6.26
C TRP A 343 9.10 3.91 7.32
N ALA A 344 9.45 3.69 8.57
CA ALA A 344 8.59 3.95 9.73
C ALA A 344 9.30 4.77 10.79
N ALA A 345 8.61 5.79 11.33
CA ALA A 345 9.08 6.56 12.47
C ALA A 345 9.00 5.73 13.75
N ILE A 346 9.98 5.92 14.63
CA ILE A 346 10.10 5.23 15.92
C ILE A 346 10.69 6.20 16.97
N PRO A 347 10.22 6.16 18.25
CA PRO A 347 10.81 6.98 19.30
C PRO A 347 12.29 6.64 19.52
N LYS A 348 13.09 7.68 19.79
CA LYS A 348 14.51 7.60 20.10
C LYS A 348 14.72 7.95 21.58
N ARG A 349 15.72 7.31 22.22
CA ARG A 349 16.14 7.65 23.61
C ARG A 349 16.96 8.92 23.64
#